data_aed31715cba3fe397e09a7b0667cc2d6
#
_entry.id   aed31715cba3fe397e09a7b0667cc2d6
#
_cell.length_a   1.000
_cell.length_b   1.000
_cell.length_c   1.000
_cell.angle_alpha   90.00
_cell.angle_beta   90.00
_cell.angle_gamma   90.00
#
_symmetry.space_group_name_H-M   'P 1'
#
loop_
_entity.id
_entity.type
_entity.pdbx_description
1 polymer ?
#
loop_
_entity_poly.entity_id
_entity_poly.type
_entity_poly.pdbx_seq_one_letter_code
_entity_poly.pdbx_strand_id
1 'polypeptide(L)'
;MWFVIFAEDHENSLEGRKQARPAHLERLKALQNDGRLLVAGPCPAIAELDPGVLGFTGSVVIAEFESLEEAEQWANDDPYWQAGVYKKSTVKPFNAVLPN
;
A
#
# COMPACT_ATOMS: atom_id res chain seq x y z
N MET A 1 -8.17 15.42 2.15
CA MET A 1 -7.42 15.06 3.34
C MET A 1 -6.55 13.85 3.08
N TRP A 2 -5.34 13.82 3.62
CA TRP A 2 -4.47 12.66 3.53
C TRP A 2 -4.94 11.54 4.45
N PHE A 3 -4.71 10.31 4.02
CA PHE A 3 -4.95 9.11 4.84
C PHE A 3 -3.73 8.20 4.70
N VAL A 4 -3.32 7.60 5.82
CA VAL A 4 -2.30 6.57 5.81
C VAL A 4 -2.98 5.21 5.76
N ILE A 5 -2.50 4.36 4.87
CA ILE A 5 -2.93 2.97 4.72
C ILE A 5 -1.70 2.11 5.00
N PHE A 6 -1.76 1.34 6.08
CA PHE A 6 -0.71 0.38 6.40
C PHE A 6 -1.27 -1.02 6.28
N ALA A 7 -0.78 -1.76 5.29
CA ALA A 7 -1.19 -3.13 5.05
C ALA A 7 -0.10 -4.09 5.50
N GLU A 8 -0.50 -5.21 6.08
CA GLU A 8 0.41 -6.26 6.55
C GLU A 8 0.17 -7.54 5.76
N ASP A 9 1.26 -8.19 5.38
CA ASP A 9 1.23 -9.38 4.54
C ASP A 9 1.02 -10.65 5.34
N HIS A 10 0.42 -11.65 4.69
CA HIS A 10 0.56 -13.05 5.11
C HIS A 10 2.01 -13.48 4.92
N GLU A 11 2.42 -14.54 5.63
CA GLU A 11 3.71 -15.16 5.37
C GLU A 11 3.76 -15.70 3.94
N ASN A 12 4.95 -15.70 3.35
CA ASN A 12 5.19 -16.24 2.00
C ASN A 12 4.39 -15.51 0.90
N SER A 13 4.31 -14.21 1.03
CA SER A 13 3.52 -13.37 0.11
C SER A 13 4.25 -13.01 -1.20
N LEU A 14 5.53 -13.33 -1.32
CA LEU A 14 6.35 -12.82 -2.44
C LEU A 14 5.80 -13.21 -3.81
N GLU A 15 5.38 -14.45 -3.98
CA GLU A 15 4.86 -14.92 -5.26
C GLU A 15 3.54 -14.21 -5.62
N GLY A 16 2.64 -14.06 -4.64
CA GLY A 16 1.42 -13.31 -4.82
C GLY A 16 1.67 -11.85 -5.20
N ARG A 17 2.67 -11.23 -4.56
CA ARG A 17 3.08 -9.88 -4.91
C ARG A 17 3.56 -9.77 -6.35
N LYS A 18 4.40 -10.71 -6.79
CA LYS A 18 4.89 -10.73 -8.18
C LYS A 18 3.74 -10.82 -9.17
N GLN A 19 2.77 -11.69 -8.91
CA GLN A 19 1.63 -11.89 -9.80
C GLN A 19 0.72 -10.68 -9.87
N ALA A 20 0.39 -10.06 -8.74
CA ALA A 20 -0.57 -8.97 -8.67
C ALA A 20 0.06 -7.58 -8.76
N ARG A 21 1.38 -7.48 -8.78
CA ARG A 21 2.08 -6.19 -8.78
C ARG A 21 1.67 -5.25 -9.91
N PRO A 22 1.55 -5.72 -11.17
CA PRO A 22 1.16 -4.79 -12.24
C PRO A 22 -0.18 -4.11 -11.98
N ALA A 23 -1.19 -4.84 -11.55
CA ALA A 23 -2.51 -4.28 -11.25
C ALA A 23 -2.47 -3.38 -10.01
N HIS A 24 -1.69 -3.76 -8.99
CA HIS A 24 -1.49 -2.95 -7.79
C HIS A 24 -0.84 -1.59 -8.14
N LEU A 25 0.23 -1.60 -8.93
CA LEU A 25 0.92 -0.38 -9.35
C LEU A 25 0.04 0.53 -10.23
N GLU A 26 -0.78 -0.06 -11.07
CA GLU A 26 -1.68 0.72 -11.93
C GLU A 26 -2.62 1.60 -11.09
N ARG A 27 -3.15 1.09 -9.99
CA ARG A 27 -4.00 1.86 -9.09
C ARG A 27 -3.24 3.00 -8.42
N LEU A 28 -2.00 2.75 -7.98
CA LEU A 28 -1.14 3.78 -7.38
C LEU A 28 -0.77 4.86 -8.38
N LYS A 29 -0.47 4.47 -9.61
CA LYS A 29 -0.14 5.42 -10.68
C LYS A 29 -1.34 6.31 -11.03
N ALA A 30 -2.56 5.79 -10.94
CA ALA A 30 -3.76 6.59 -11.13
C ALA A 30 -3.87 7.69 -10.07
N LEU A 31 -3.60 7.35 -8.80
CA LEU A 31 -3.55 8.36 -7.74
C LEU A 31 -2.45 9.39 -7.98
N GLN A 32 -1.28 8.93 -8.41
CA GLN A 32 -0.16 9.82 -8.71
C GLN A 32 -0.52 10.79 -9.84
N ASN A 33 -1.14 10.29 -10.89
CA ASN A 33 -1.54 11.12 -12.04
C ASN A 33 -2.58 12.17 -11.65
N ASP A 34 -3.41 11.88 -10.66
CA ASP A 34 -4.39 12.83 -10.12
C ASP A 34 -3.79 13.81 -9.11
N GLY A 35 -2.51 13.69 -8.79
CA GLY A 35 -1.87 14.52 -7.76
C GLY A 35 -2.31 14.16 -6.35
N ARG A 36 -2.83 12.96 -6.14
CA ARG A 36 -3.40 12.49 -4.86
C ARG A 36 -2.51 11.51 -4.10
N LEU A 37 -1.31 11.25 -4.57
CA LEU A 37 -0.38 10.33 -3.92
C LEU A 37 0.77 11.10 -3.29
N LEU A 38 0.93 10.97 -1.96
CA LEU A 38 2.07 11.55 -1.26
C LEU A 38 3.27 10.62 -1.34
N VAL A 39 3.09 9.35 -0.99
CA VAL A 39 4.15 8.34 -1.01
C VAL A 39 3.52 6.95 -0.96
N ALA A 40 4.19 5.97 -1.57
CA ALA A 40 3.79 4.57 -1.49
C ALA A 40 5.00 3.68 -1.65
N GLY A 41 5.01 2.55 -0.94
CA GLY A 41 6.07 1.57 -1.08
C GLY A 41 5.88 0.36 -0.19
N PRO A 42 6.59 -0.74 -0.51
CA PRO A 42 6.56 -1.95 0.30
C PRO A 42 7.52 -1.86 1.48
N CYS A 43 7.25 -2.69 2.49
CA CYS A 43 8.13 -2.82 3.66
C CYS A 43 8.97 -4.09 3.49
N PRO A 44 10.28 -3.99 3.20
CA PRO A 44 11.13 -5.17 3.09
C PRO A 44 11.18 -5.96 4.41
N ALA A 45 11.30 -7.28 4.31
CA ALA A 45 11.35 -8.15 5.48
C ALA A 45 12.61 -7.94 6.32
N ILE A 46 13.66 -7.41 5.71
CA ILE A 46 14.91 -7.00 6.37
C ILE A 46 15.25 -5.58 5.95
N ALA A 47 16.19 -4.96 6.64
CA ALA A 47 16.55 -3.55 6.41
C ALA A 47 17.44 -3.39 5.17
N GLU A 48 16.96 -3.84 4.02
CA GLU A 48 17.61 -3.73 2.71
C GLU A 48 16.56 -3.41 1.65
N LEU A 49 16.93 -2.62 0.65
CA LEU A 49 16.00 -2.26 -0.43
C LEU A 49 15.59 -3.47 -1.26
N ASP A 50 16.52 -4.41 -1.47
CA ASP A 50 16.25 -5.68 -2.13
C ASP A 50 16.36 -6.82 -1.11
N PRO A 51 15.24 -7.26 -0.52
CA PRO A 51 15.27 -8.34 0.47
C PRO A 51 15.40 -9.74 -0.14
N GLY A 52 15.44 -9.87 -1.47
CA GLY A 52 15.53 -11.16 -2.15
C GLY A 52 14.36 -12.05 -1.81
N VAL A 53 14.65 -13.33 -1.54
CA VAL A 53 13.64 -14.36 -1.26
C VAL A 53 12.89 -14.12 0.05
N LEU A 54 13.42 -13.29 0.95
CA LEU A 54 12.74 -12.96 2.20
C LEU A 54 11.49 -12.11 1.96
N GLY A 55 11.47 -11.36 0.86
CA GLY A 55 10.28 -10.63 0.42
C GLY A 55 9.90 -9.46 1.33
N PHE A 56 8.61 -9.25 1.46
CA PHE A 56 8.05 -8.08 2.10
C PHE A 56 7.03 -8.47 3.17
N THR A 57 6.85 -7.60 4.17
CA THR A 57 5.91 -7.85 5.27
C THR A 57 4.73 -6.90 5.25
N GLY A 58 4.71 -5.95 4.35
CA GLY A 58 3.62 -4.99 4.27
C GLY A 58 3.84 -3.93 3.22
N SER A 59 2.95 -2.95 3.23
CA SER A 59 3.00 -1.79 2.33
C SER A 59 2.46 -0.57 3.05
N VAL A 60 2.96 0.59 2.68
CA VAL A 60 2.45 1.88 3.16
C VAL A 60 2.02 2.70 1.95
N VAL A 61 0.82 3.28 2.04
CA VAL A 61 0.33 4.26 1.07
C VAL A 61 -0.18 5.46 1.85
N ILE A 62 0.25 6.65 1.47
CA ILE A 62 -0.33 7.89 2.00
C ILE A 62 -0.87 8.66 0.80
N ALA A 63 -2.19 8.81 0.76
CA ALA A 63 -2.88 9.40 -0.38
C ALA A 63 -4.08 10.22 0.08
N GLU A 64 -4.63 11.01 -0.84
CA GLU A 64 -5.72 11.92 -0.57
C GLU A 64 -7.06 11.27 -0.94
N PHE A 65 -8.00 11.32 0.01
CA PHE A 65 -9.36 10.84 -0.18
C PHE A 65 -10.33 11.83 0.47
N GLU A 66 -11.58 11.80 0.06
CA GLU A 66 -12.59 12.71 0.61
C GLU A 66 -13.08 12.29 1.99
N SER A 67 -13.02 11.01 2.31
CA SER A 67 -13.50 10.47 3.59
C SER A 67 -12.71 9.23 3.99
N LEU A 68 -12.80 8.88 5.27
CA LEU A 68 -12.24 7.64 5.79
C LEU A 68 -12.84 6.43 5.07
N GLU A 69 -14.17 6.46 4.83
CA GLU A 69 -14.86 5.38 4.14
C GLU A 69 -14.32 5.17 2.74
N GLU A 70 -14.07 6.25 2.00
CA GLU A 70 -13.50 6.18 0.65
C GLU A 70 -12.09 5.59 0.69
N ALA A 71 -11.27 6.01 1.65
CA ALA A 71 -9.91 5.50 1.82
C ALA A 71 -9.93 4.00 2.15
N GLU A 72 -10.82 3.58 3.05
CA GLU A 72 -10.97 2.17 3.41
C GLU A 72 -11.43 1.33 2.22
N GLN A 73 -12.38 1.84 1.44
CA GLN A 73 -12.85 1.14 0.24
C GLN A 73 -11.74 0.98 -0.78
N TRP A 74 -10.97 2.05 -1.01
CA TRP A 74 -9.82 1.99 -1.92
C TRP A 74 -8.81 0.94 -1.48
N ALA A 75 -8.50 0.91 -0.18
CA ALA A 75 -7.57 -0.06 0.40
C ALA A 75 -8.08 -1.50 0.24
N ASN A 76 -9.37 -1.72 0.49
CA ASN A 76 -9.98 -3.04 0.42
C ASN A 76 -10.10 -3.58 -1.02
N ASP A 77 -10.08 -2.69 -2.00
CA ASP A 77 -10.16 -3.06 -3.43
C ASP A 77 -8.79 -3.40 -4.03
N ASP A 78 -7.73 -3.34 -3.25
CA ASP A 78 -6.38 -3.65 -3.77
C ASP A 78 -6.30 -5.11 -4.20
N PRO A 79 -5.78 -5.39 -5.43
CA PRO A 79 -5.63 -6.77 -5.92
C PRO A 79 -4.77 -7.66 -5.03
N TYR A 80 -3.97 -7.09 -4.14
CA TYR A 80 -3.18 -7.88 -3.20
C TYR A 80 -4.03 -8.65 -2.18
N TRP A 81 -5.30 -8.26 -1.97
CA TRP A 81 -6.19 -9.07 -1.14
C TRP A 81 -6.53 -10.40 -1.81
N GLN A 82 -6.96 -10.35 -3.07
CA GLN A 82 -7.33 -11.57 -3.80
C GLN A 82 -6.13 -12.47 -4.09
N ALA A 83 -4.96 -11.87 -4.22
CA ALA A 83 -3.71 -12.64 -4.42
C ALA A 83 -3.18 -13.30 -3.15
N GLY A 84 -3.86 -13.13 -2.03
CA GLY A 84 -3.44 -13.73 -0.75
C GLY A 84 -2.23 -13.04 -0.14
N VAL A 85 -1.95 -11.80 -0.53
CA VAL A 85 -0.82 -11.03 0.00
C VAL A 85 -1.17 -10.39 1.33
N TYR A 86 -2.21 -9.56 1.36
CA TYR A 86 -2.59 -8.82 2.55
C TYR A 86 -3.46 -9.64 3.49
N LYS A 87 -3.15 -9.60 4.79
CA LYS A 87 -4.00 -10.20 5.83
C LYS A 87 -4.70 -9.15 6.66
N LYS A 88 -4.21 -7.91 6.69
CA LYS A 88 -4.74 -6.85 7.53
C LYS A 88 -4.36 -5.50 6.94
N SER A 89 -5.25 -4.52 7.04
CA SER A 89 -4.89 -3.14 6.77
C SER A 89 -5.45 -2.22 7.85
N THR A 90 -4.72 -1.14 8.10
CA THR A 90 -5.12 -0.09 9.02
C THR A 90 -5.15 1.21 8.24
N VAL A 91 -6.28 1.92 8.31
CA VAL A 91 -6.46 3.19 7.61
C VAL A 91 -6.76 4.27 8.63
N LYS A 92 -6.02 5.37 8.57
CA LYS A 92 -6.21 6.49 9.49
C LYS A 92 -6.08 7.82 8.76
N PRO A 93 -6.81 8.85 9.19
CA PRO A 93 -6.54 10.20 8.74
C PRO A 93 -5.11 10.59 9.11
N PHE A 94 -4.47 11.34 8.23
CA PHE A 94 -3.07 11.72 8.41
C PHE A 94 -2.89 13.21 8.10
N ASN A 95 -2.21 13.91 8.98
CA ASN A 95 -1.87 15.30 8.78
C ASN A 95 -0.37 15.41 8.46
N ALA A 96 -0.06 15.76 7.22
CA ALA A 96 1.32 15.89 6.76
C ALA A 96 1.89 17.23 7.26
N VAL A 97 2.39 17.25 8.47
CA VAL A 97 2.93 18.46 9.12
C VAL A 97 4.32 18.80 8.60
N LEU A 98 5.15 17.80 8.38
CA LEU A 98 6.54 17.95 7.93
C LEU A 98 6.85 16.96 6.82
N PRO A 99 7.78 17.28 5.91
CA PRO A 99 8.52 18.53 5.79
C PRO A 99 7.62 19.66 5.27
N ASN A 100 8.00 20.89 5.54
CA ASN A 100 7.28 22.04 5.02
C ASN A 100 8.21 23.02 4.31
#